data_306e6b97b06503e09755898b43857a54
#
_entry.id   306e6b97b06503e09755898b43857a54
#
_cell.length_a   1.000
_cell.length_b   1.000
_cell.length_c   1.000
_cell.angle_alpha   90.00
_cell.angle_beta   90.00
_cell.angle_gamma   90.00
#
_symmetry.space_group_name_H-M   'P 1'
#
loop_
_entity.id
_entity.type
_entity.pdbx_description
1 polymer ?
#
loop_
_entity_poly.entity_id
_entity_poly.type
_entity_poly.pdbx_seq_one_letter_code
_entity_poly.pdbx_strand_id
1 'polypeptide(L)'
;MKMKKIILLFLSAILVFSFCGCDIISDLMDMGIQEPDGPANIPDVPEVLEPVDPNWPVTAFGAEIPAKPEKVAVASPALAEYISDMGYFEKVCAVPEFCGFDEAAVKPKIGSVRLPDLEAIKSAEPEYILTFAKFEESVLIELQQMNITVICMDAPMSLDELRTLYKEIALFFSGAVDGITEGENYVAEYDSALSALAYSGEKKTAGFIRALDYMMITGGTFENEILSAAGIINVAENYSGYVFPEENWKEFDPDVIFLNPDIHLIDLETSDLYKKKTAVKNDRVYNVDIDAIGIGSKRSLDIIKDVLATVYGDYSGGTAYSPAYPSMYQK
;
A
#
# COMPACT_ATOMS: atom_id res chain seq x y z
N MET A 1 -43.05 5.58 15.55
CA MET A 1 -43.80 5.00 16.69
C MET A 1 -43.96 3.47 16.56
N LYS A 2 -43.00 2.73 15.97
CA LYS A 2 -43.07 1.25 15.79
C LYS A 2 -41.86 0.48 16.36
N MET A 3 -40.80 1.15 16.81
CA MET A 3 -39.61 0.48 17.40
C MET A 3 -39.62 0.29 18.89
N LYS A 4 -40.51 0.97 19.66
CA LYS A 4 -40.62 0.82 21.11
C LYS A 4 -41.46 -0.38 21.57
N LYS A 5 -42.19 -1.03 20.66
CA LYS A 5 -43.03 -2.22 21.01
C LYS A 5 -42.31 -3.56 20.87
N ILE A 6 -41.13 -3.62 20.19
CA ILE A 6 -40.41 -4.88 20.02
C ILE A 6 -39.48 -5.16 21.21
N ILE A 7 -38.96 -4.13 21.87
CA ILE A 7 -38.07 -4.29 23.04
C ILE A 7 -38.85 -4.75 24.29
N LEU A 8 -40.13 -4.45 24.39
CA LEU A 8 -40.97 -4.87 25.54
C LEU A 8 -41.38 -6.33 25.47
N LEU A 9 -41.35 -6.97 24.31
CA LEU A 9 -41.72 -8.39 24.13
C LEU A 9 -40.56 -9.36 24.42
N PHE A 10 -39.28 -8.89 24.35
CA PHE A 10 -38.12 -9.71 24.72
C PHE A 10 -37.84 -9.73 26.23
N LEU A 11 -38.23 -8.68 26.96
CA LEU A 11 -38.07 -8.67 28.44
C LEU A 11 -39.12 -9.51 29.15
N SER A 12 -40.27 -9.80 28.54
CA SER A 12 -41.32 -10.66 29.18
C SER A 12 -41.05 -12.15 29.02
N ALA A 13 -40.20 -12.57 28.07
CA ALA A 13 -39.88 -14.00 27.88
C ALA A 13 -38.79 -14.52 28.85
N ILE A 14 -37.99 -13.64 29.46
CA ILE A 14 -36.91 -14.04 30.40
C ILE A 14 -37.48 -14.23 31.85
N LEU A 15 -38.63 -13.66 32.17
CA LEU A 15 -39.23 -13.73 33.52
C LEU A 15 -40.16 -14.92 33.74
N VAL A 16 -40.48 -15.74 32.72
CA VAL A 16 -41.37 -16.91 32.84
C VAL A 16 -40.59 -18.21 33.06
N PHE A 17 -39.27 -18.24 32.88
CA PHE A 17 -38.45 -19.46 33.09
C PHE A 17 -37.84 -19.59 34.50
N SER A 18 -38.10 -18.65 35.43
CA SER A 18 -37.55 -18.71 36.80
C SER A 18 -38.48 -19.30 37.85
N PHE A 19 -39.68 -19.78 37.50
CA PHE A 19 -40.64 -20.28 38.49
C PHE A 19 -41.10 -21.74 38.31
N CYS A 20 -40.47 -22.52 37.43
CA CYS A 20 -40.87 -23.93 37.20
C CYS A 20 -39.76 -24.95 37.55
N GLY A 21 -38.84 -24.59 38.43
CA GLY A 21 -37.69 -25.42 38.77
C GLY A 21 -37.72 -26.10 40.14
N CYS A 22 -38.82 -25.97 40.93
CA CYS A 22 -38.85 -26.54 42.28
C CYS A 22 -39.59 -27.84 42.42
N ASP A 23 -40.42 -28.27 41.46
CA ASP A 23 -41.24 -29.53 41.65
C ASP A 23 -40.64 -30.78 40.99
N ILE A 24 -39.53 -30.66 40.23
CA ILE A 24 -38.87 -31.83 39.59
C ILE A 24 -37.81 -32.46 40.50
N ILE A 25 -37.36 -31.76 41.54
CA ILE A 25 -36.29 -32.27 42.43
C ILE A 25 -36.89 -33.20 43.53
N SER A 26 -38.18 -33.05 43.92
CA SER A 26 -38.77 -33.88 44.89
C SER A 26 -39.13 -35.32 44.40
N ASP A 27 -39.43 -35.46 43.10
CA ASP A 27 -39.78 -36.76 42.50
C ASP A 27 -38.56 -37.63 42.15
N LEU A 28 -37.37 -37.03 42.14
CA LEU A 28 -36.09 -37.75 41.86
C LEU A 28 -35.46 -38.34 43.14
N MET A 29 -35.89 -37.90 44.33
CA MET A 29 -35.37 -38.45 45.62
C MET A 29 -36.04 -39.75 46.10
N ASP A 30 -37.15 -40.14 45.46
CA ASP A 30 -37.87 -41.33 45.84
C ASP A 30 -37.60 -42.58 44.97
N MET A 31 -36.79 -42.45 43.96
CA MET A 31 -36.24 -43.57 43.20
C MET A 31 -34.88 -43.95 43.78
N GLY A 32 -34.85 -44.96 44.64
CA GLY A 32 -33.62 -45.48 45.26
C GLY A 32 -32.51 -45.85 44.25
N ILE A 33 -31.74 -44.87 43.86
CA ILE A 33 -30.51 -45.06 43.14
C ILE A 33 -29.46 -45.34 44.21
N GLN A 34 -28.99 -46.56 44.30
CA GLN A 34 -27.82 -46.94 45.08
C GLN A 34 -26.62 -46.10 44.59
N GLU A 35 -26.01 -45.38 45.52
CA GLU A 35 -24.69 -44.71 45.20
C GLU A 35 -23.70 -45.78 44.79
N PRO A 36 -22.98 -45.59 43.65
CA PRO A 36 -21.90 -46.48 43.32
C PRO A 36 -20.74 -46.24 44.30
N ASP A 37 -20.38 -47.28 45.06
CA ASP A 37 -19.20 -47.28 45.92
C ASP A 37 -17.93 -47.13 45.09
N GLY A 38 -17.32 -45.94 45.17
CA GLY A 38 -16.00 -45.67 44.66
C GLY A 38 -15.83 -44.21 44.22
N PRO A 39 -14.69 -43.59 44.44
CA PRO A 39 -14.41 -42.26 43.91
C PRO A 39 -14.43 -42.34 42.39
N ALA A 40 -15.39 -41.65 41.74
CA ALA A 40 -15.39 -41.46 40.32
C ALA A 40 -14.07 -40.82 39.92
N ASN A 41 -13.24 -41.62 39.23
CA ASN A 41 -11.99 -41.12 38.64
C ASN A 41 -12.39 -40.24 37.43
N ILE A 42 -12.79 -39.01 37.72
CA ILE A 42 -12.96 -37.98 36.71
C ILE A 42 -11.51 -37.65 36.31
N PRO A 43 -11.06 -37.95 35.09
CA PRO A 43 -9.79 -37.46 34.65
C PRO A 43 -9.86 -35.92 34.69
N ASP A 44 -9.10 -35.32 35.61
CA ASP A 44 -8.78 -33.90 35.57
C ASP A 44 -8.05 -33.64 34.26
N VAL A 45 -8.78 -33.32 33.21
CA VAL A 45 -8.22 -32.69 32.02
C VAL A 45 -8.35 -31.21 32.31
N PRO A 46 -7.26 -30.53 32.67
CA PRO A 46 -7.31 -29.09 32.63
C PRO A 46 -7.41 -28.75 31.15
N GLU A 47 -8.59 -28.37 30.69
CA GLU A 47 -8.75 -27.64 29.44
C GLU A 47 -8.10 -26.29 29.68
N VAL A 48 -6.77 -26.25 29.50
CA VAL A 48 -6.04 -24.99 29.35
C VAL A 48 -6.54 -24.42 28.03
N LEU A 49 -7.63 -23.67 28.07
CA LEU A 49 -8.01 -22.81 26.97
C LEU A 49 -6.82 -21.88 26.75
N GLU A 50 -6.05 -22.13 25.71
CA GLU A 50 -5.04 -21.17 25.24
C GLU A 50 -5.75 -19.81 25.15
N PRO A 51 -5.13 -18.73 25.67
CA PRO A 51 -5.73 -17.42 25.57
C PRO A 51 -5.93 -17.10 24.08
N VAL A 52 -7.18 -16.92 23.68
CA VAL A 52 -7.51 -16.53 22.30
C VAL A 52 -6.90 -15.15 22.06
N ASP A 53 -5.98 -15.05 21.11
CA ASP A 53 -5.43 -13.77 20.69
C ASP A 53 -6.56 -12.95 20.01
N PRO A 54 -6.94 -11.78 20.54
CA PRO A 54 -8.04 -10.99 20.00
C PRO A 54 -7.73 -10.41 18.61
N ASN A 55 -6.48 -10.47 18.17
CA ASN A 55 -6.04 -10.00 16.86
C ASN A 55 -6.30 -11.01 15.74
N TRP A 56 -6.44 -12.31 16.07
CA TRP A 56 -6.51 -13.37 15.09
C TRP A 56 -7.73 -14.30 15.33
N PRO A 57 -8.36 -14.84 14.26
CA PRO A 57 -8.10 -14.55 12.83
C PRO A 57 -8.55 -13.14 12.43
N VAL A 58 -7.97 -12.62 11.32
CA VAL A 58 -8.37 -11.34 10.70
C VAL A 58 -8.59 -11.55 9.21
N THR A 59 -9.46 -10.73 8.60
CA THR A 59 -9.56 -10.63 7.14
C THR A 59 -8.73 -9.44 6.66
N ALA A 60 -7.75 -9.68 5.80
CA ALA A 60 -6.95 -8.65 5.15
C ALA A 60 -6.77 -9.00 3.67
N PHE A 61 -6.82 -7.99 2.79
CA PHE A 61 -6.74 -8.15 1.34
C PHE A 61 -7.78 -9.14 0.78
N GLY A 62 -8.95 -9.27 1.43
CA GLY A 62 -9.99 -10.21 1.07
C GLY A 62 -9.68 -11.68 1.41
N ALA A 63 -8.59 -11.98 2.11
CA ALA A 63 -8.19 -13.30 2.58
C ALA A 63 -8.32 -13.41 4.10
N GLU A 64 -8.66 -14.61 4.60
CA GLU A 64 -8.60 -14.90 6.03
C GLU A 64 -7.15 -15.21 6.43
N ILE A 65 -6.65 -14.51 7.43
CA ILE A 65 -5.32 -14.67 8.02
C ILE A 65 -5.53 -15.28 9.40
N PRO A 66 -5.24 -16.57 9.57
CA PRO A 66 -5.61 -17.31 10.79
C PRO A 66 -4.73 -16.98 12.00
N ALA A 67 -3.50 -16.55 11.77
CA ALA A 67 -2.51 -16.23 12.79
C ALA A 67 -1.54 -15.16 12.30
N LYS A 68 -0.77 -14.56 13.21
CA LYS A 68 0.23 -13.53 12.89
C LYS A 68 1.26 -14.04 11.90
N PRO A 69 1.42 -13.39 10.73
CA PRO A 69 2.44 -13.77 9.76
C PRO A 69 3.85 -13.51 10.31
N GLU A 70 4.76 -14.49 10.17
CA GLU A 70 6.15 -14.37 10.63
C GLU A 70 7.15 -14.27 9.47
N LYS A 71 6.85 -14.93 8.35
CA LYS A 71 7.71 -14.93 7.14
C LYS A 71 6.89 -14.60 5.91
N VAL A 72 7.08 -13.41 5.37
CA VAL A 72 6.34 -12.94 4.19
C VAL A 72 7.32 -12.63 3.05
N ALA A 73 7.11 -13.18 1.88
CA ALA A 73 7.78 -12.73 0.68
C ALA A 73 6.92 -11.68 -0.04
N VAL A 74 7.57 -10.75 -0.72
CA VAL A 74 6.88 -9.72 -1.51
C VAL A 74 7.36 -9.82 -2.95
N ALA A 75 6.43 -9.87 -3.92
CA ALA A 75 6.76 -9.98 -5.34
C ALA A 75 6.52 -8.67 -6.14
N SER A 76 6.22 -7.57 -5.45
CA SER A 76 6.02 -6.24 -6.06
C SER A 76 6.90 -5.20 -5.36
N PRO A 77 7.79 -4.49 -6.10
CA PRO A 77 8.69 -3.49 -5.50
C PRO A 77 7.98 -2.40 -4.70
N ALA A 78 6.89 -1.83 -5.26
CA ALA A 78 6.11 -0.80 -4.57
C ALA A 78 5.48 -1.32 -3.27
N LEU A 79 4.97 -2.56 -3.27
CA LEU A 79 4.39 -3.15 -2.05
C LEU A 79 5.46 -3.38 -0.96
N ALA A 80 6.68 -3.77 -1.35
CA ALA A 80 7.81 -3.88 -0.43
C ALA A 80 8.15 -2.53 0.21
N GLU A 81 8.07 -1.44 -0.57
CA GLU A 81 8.30 -0.08 -0.09
C GLU A 81 7.21 0.37 0.91
N TYR A 82 5.92 0.11 0.63
CA TYR A 82 4.83 0.40 1.57
C TYR A 82 4.97 -0.35 2.90
N ILE A 83 5.33 -1.64 2.84
CA ILE A 83 5.55 -2.47 4.03
C ILE A 83 6.74 -1.94 4.85
N SER A 84 7.82 -1.49 4.19
CA SER A 84 8.96 -0.86 4.83
C SER A 84 8.57 0.48 5.48
N ASP A 85 7.83 1.33 4.78
CA ASP A 85 7.35 2.62 5.28
C ASP A 85 6.53 2.50 6.57
N MET A 86 5.80 1.41 6.72
CA MET A 86 4.99 1.10 7.90
C MET A 86 5.76 0.38 9.01
N GLY A 87 7.05 0.05 8.81
CA GLY A 87 7.90 -0.58 9.81
C GLY A 87 7.74 -2.10 9.94
N TYR A 88 7.07 -2.77 9.00
CA TYR A 88 6.89 -4.23 9.03
C TYR A 88 7.95 -5.01 8.23
N PHE A 89 8.96 -4.33 7.69
CA PHE A 89 9.92 -4.93 6.76
C PHE A 89 10.81 -6.03 7.40
N GLU A 90 10.92 -6.08 8.72
CA GLU A 90 11.59 -7.20 9.43
C GLU A 90 10.92 -8.55 9.15
N LYS A 91 9.58 -8.58 8.95
CA LYS A 91 8.82 -9.78 8.60
C LYS A 91 8.97 -10.20 7.13
N VAL A 92 9.54 -9.34 6.30
CA VAL A 92 9.79 -9.65 4.89
C VAL A 92 11.06 -10.51 4.79
N CYS A 93 10.90 -11.77 4.37
CA CYS A 93 12.01 -12.72 4.23
C CYS A 93 12.64 -12.70 2.83
N ALA A 94 11.91 -12.24 1.79
CA ALA A 94 12.41 -12.16 0.42
C ALA A 94 11.65 -11.10 -0.39
N VAL A 95 12.32 -10.51 -1.39
CA VAL A 95 11.83 -9.39 -2.19
C VAL A 95 12.06 -9.63 -3.69
N PRO A 96 11.37 -8.91 -4.61
CA PRO A 96 11.64 -9.03 -6.04
C PRO A 96 13.02 -8.47 -6.41
N GLU A 97 13.47 -8.76 -7.64
CA GLU A 97 14.80 -8.40 -8.15
C GLU A 97 15.08 -6.89 -8.04
N PHE A 98 14.10 -6.07 -8.38
CA PHE A 98 14.26 -4.60 -8.47
C PHE A 98 13.49 -3.89 -7.35
N CYS A 99 14.09 -3.81 -6.16
CA CYS A 99 13.63 -2.94 -5.08
C CYS A 99 14.65 -1.81 -4.86
N GLY A 100 14.21 -0.57 -4.99
CA GLY A 100 15.06 0.62 -5.04
C GLY A 100 15.42 1.24 -3.69
N PHE A 101 15.39 0.50 -2.57
CA PHE A 101 15.73 1.02 -1.25
C PHE A 101 16.69 0.08 -0.48
N ASP A 102 17.46 0.66 0.43
CA ASP A 102 18.63 0.01 1.04
C ASP A 102 18.30 -1.26 1.82
N GLU A 103 17.19 -1.27 2.56
CA GLU A 103 16.77 -2.42 3.37
C GLU A 103 16.44 -3.64 2.49
N ALA A 104 15.93 -3.42 1.27
CA ALA A 104 15.65 -4.47 0.32
C ALA A 104 16.91 -5.05 -0.33
N ALA A 105 18.03 -4.30 -0.35
CA ALA A 105 19.26 -4.73 -1.00
C ALA A 105 19.86 -5.98 -0.34
N VAL A 106 19.67 -6.15 0.96
CA VAL A 106 20.21 -7.28 1.75
C VAL A 106 19.28 -8.48 1.84
N LYS A 107 18.06 -8.40 1.33
CA LYS A 107 17.09 -9.49 1.35
C LYS A 107 17.29 -10.45 0.16
N PRO A 108 17.03 -11.75 0.31
CA PRO A 108 16.98 -12.72 -0.78
C PRO A 108 16.09 -12.25 -1.93
N LYS A 109 16.52 -12.49 -3.17
CA LYS A 109 15.78 -12.11 -4.38
C LYS A 109 15.01 -13.31 -4.92
N ILE A 110 13.72 -13.12 -5.19
CA ILE A 110 12.80 -14.17 -5.70
C ILE A 110 12.43 -13.96 -7.18
N GLY A 111 13.20 -13.18 -7.90
CA GLY A 111 12.89 -12.85 -9.29
C GLY A 111 11.72 -11.87 -9.42
N SER A 112 10.92 -12.03 -10.46
CA SER A 112 9.71 -11.25 -10.72
C SER A 112 8.49 -12.16 -10.84
N VAL A 113 7.28 -11.60 -10.84
CA VAL A 113 6.03 -12.36 -11.05
C VAL A 113 6.03 -13.10 -12.41
N ARG A 114 6.67 -12.50 -13.43
CA ARG A 114 6.77 -13.13 -14.77
C ARG A 114 7.88 -14.17 -14.86
N LEU A 115 8.91 -14.05 -14.04
CA LEU A 115 10.07 -14.95 -14.01
C LEU A 115 10.46 -15.17 -12.54
N PRO A 116 9.66 -15.94 -11.77
CA PRO A 116 9.94 -16.21 -10.37
C PRO A 116 11.09 -17.23 -10.23
N ASP A 117 11.92 -17.01 -9.22
CA ASP A 117 12.92 -17.99 -8.79
C ASP A 117 12.31 -18.89 -7.71
N LEU A 118 11.76 -20.04 -8.12
CA LEU A 118 11.09 -20.97 -7.22
C LEU A 118 12.03 -21.61 -6.21
N GLU A 119 13.32 -21.78 -6.52
CA GLU A 119 14.30 -22.31 -5.58
C GLU A 119 14.65 -21.26 -4.50
N ALA A 120 14.75 -19.99 -4.89
CA ALA A 120 14.92 -18.91 -3.94
C ALA A 120 13.69 -18.73 -3.03
N ILE A 121 12.48 -18.81 -3.60
CA ILE A 121 11.22 -18.78 -2.82
C ILE A 121 11.19 -19.94 -1.81
N LYS A 122 11.48 -21.16 -2.27
CA LYS A 122 11.53 -22.33 -1.41
C LYS A 122 12.56 -22.21 -0.28
N SER A 123 13.73 -21.64 -0.59
CA SER A 123 14.80 -21.43 0.41
C SER A 123 14.46 -20.36 1.43
N ALA A 124 13.65 -19.36 1.08
CA ALA A 124 13.16 -18.33 2.00
C ALA A 124 12.04 -18.82 2.91
N GLU A 125 11.36 -19.92 2.55
CA GLU A 125 10.26 -20.55 3.31
C GLU A 125 9.18 -19.53 3.75
N PRO A 126 8.60 -18.72 2.85
CA PRO A 126 7.55 -17.79 3.23
C PRO A 126 6.24 -18.52 3.52
N GLU A 127 5.47 -18.02 4.47
CA GLU A 127 4.07 -18.43 4.70
C GLU A 127 3.15 -17.80 3.64
N TYR A 128 3.45 -16.55 3.29
CA TYR A 128 2.70 -15.74 2.34
C TYR A 128 3.59 -15.11 1.28
N ILE A 129 3.05 -14.96 0.07
CA ILE A 129 3.61 -14.09 -0.96
C ILE A 129 2.58 -13.01 -1.27
N LEU A 130 2.93 -11.74 -1.04
CA LEU A 130 2.12 -10.58 -1.36
C LEU A 130 2.52 -9.99 -2.71
N THR A 131 1.55 -9.67 -3.58
CA THR A 131 1.83 -9.17 -4.92
C THR A 131 0.71 -8.31 -5.49
N PHE A 132 1.05 -7.39 -6.42
CA PHE A 132 0.09 -6.64 -7.25
C PHE A 132 -0.17 -7.29 -8.61
N ALA A 133 0.55 -8.35 -8.97
CA ALA A 133 0.37 -9.01 -10.25
C ALA A 133 0.19 -10.52 -10.06
N LYS A 134 -0.60 -11.13 -10.93
CA LYS A 134 -0.88 -12.57 -10.88
C LYS A 134 0.30 -13.37 -11.42
N PHE A 135 0.69 -14.41 -10.69
CA PHE A 135 1.56 -15.47 -11.21
C PHE A 135 0.83 -16.32 -12.24
N GLU A 136 1.59 -16.95 -13.12
CA GLU A 136 1.06 -17.99 -14.00
C GLU A 136 0.47 -19.16 -13.18
N GLU A 137 -0.57 -19.81 -13.70
CA GLU A 137 -1.29 -20.87 -12.99
C GLU A 137 -0.38 -22.02 -12.56
N SER A 138 0.58 -22.42 -13.41
CA SER A 138 1.57 -23.45 -13.08
C SER A 138 2.42 -23.08 -11.87
N VAL A 139 2.82 -21.82 -11.74
CA VAL A 139 3.58 -21.30 -10.60
C VAL A 139 2.73 -21.33 -9.34
N LEU A 140 1.46 -20.89 -9.43
CA LEU A 140 0.54 -20.93 -8.28
C LEU A 140 0.36 -22.35 -7.75
N ILE A 141 0.26 -23.36 -8.63
CA ILE A 141 0.15 -24.76 -8.23
C ILE A 141 1.41 -25.22 -7.47
N GLU A 142 2.60 -24.85 -7.96
CA GLU A 142 3.86 -25.20 -7.29
C GLU A 142 3.99 -24.51 -5.92
N LEU A 143 3.63 -23.24 -5.81
CA LEU A 143 3.62 -22.49 -4.54
C LEU A 143 2.64 -23.12 -3.54
N GLN A 144 1.46 -23.52 -4.01
CA GLN A 144 0.48 -24.21 -3.17
C GLN A 144 0.99 -25.57 -2.65
N GLN A 145 1.73 -26.32 -3.47
CA GLN A 145 2.37 -27.57 -3.04
C GLN A 145 3.44 -27.37 -1.99
N MET A 146 4.02 -26.17 -1.92
CA MET A 146 4.96 -25.76 -0.87
C MET A 146 4.24 -25.21 0.39
N ASN A 147 2.89 -25.24 0.44
CA ASN A 147 2.05 -24.62 1.47
C ASN A 147 2.22 -23.09 1.58
N ILE A 148 2.53 -22.43 0.48
CA ILE A 148 2.68 -20.97 0.43
C ILE A 148 1.35 -20.36 -0.05
N THR A 149 0.81 -19.43 0.71
CA THR A 149 -0.41 -18.69 0.34
C THR A 149 -0.03 -17.45 -0.46
N VAL A 150 -0.54 -17.34 -1.69
CA VAL A 150 -0.32 -16.13 -2.53
C VAL A 150 -1.54 -15.21 -2.40
N ILE A 151 -1.31 -13.98 -1.98
CA ILE A 151 -2.32 -12.93 -1.91
C ILE A 151 -2.00 -11.89 -2.99
N CYS A 152 -2.86 -11.87 -4.02
CA CYS A 152 -2.76 -10.90 -5.11
C CYS A 152 -3.85 -9.84 -4.94
N MET A 153 -3.44 -8.60 -4.86
CA MET A 153 -4.32 -7.44 -4.70
C MET A 153 -4.07 -6.43 -5.82
N ASP A 154 -4.98 -5.49 -6.01
CA ASP A 154 -4.79 -4.41 -6.97
C ASP A 154 -3.81 -3.36 -6.42
N ALA A 155 -2.97 -2.79 -7.31
CA ALA A 155 -2.14 -1.66 -6.95
C ALA A 155 -3.00 -0.39 -6.79
N PRO A 156 -2.70 0.49 -5.84
CA PRO A 156 -3.48 1.71 -5.67
C PRO A 156 -3.30 2.65 -6.86
N MET A 157 -4.40 3.22 -7.34
CA MET A 157 -4.46 4.19 -8.44
C MET A 157 -4.99 5.55 -7.99
N SER A 158 -5.20 5.73 -6.68
CA SER A 158 -5.63 6.97 -6.03
C SER A 158 -5.12 7.04 -4.60
N LEU A 159 -5.14 8.24 -4.01
CA LEU A 159 -4.80 8.43 -2.59
C LEU A 159 -5.76 7.67 -1.67
N ASP A 160 -7.04 7.54 -2.03
CA ASP A 160 -8.01 6.79 -1.22
C ASP A 160 -7.74 5.29 -1.24
N GLU A 161 -7.36 4.75 -2.40
CA GLU A 161 -6.95 3.35 -2.50
C GLU A 161 -5.62 3.09 -1.77
N LEU A 162 -4.68 4.04 -1.82
CA LEU A 162 -3.43 3.96 -1.05
C LEU A 162 -3.69 3.95 0.46
N ARG A 163 -4.59 4.82 0.96
CA ARG A 163 -5.00 4.83 2.37
C ARG A 163 -5.62 3.50 2.79
N THR A 164 -6.44 2.93 1.90
CA THR A 164 -7.05 1.62 2.12
C THR A 164 -5.99 0.53 2.18
N LEU A 165 -5.04 0.54 1.25
CA LEU A 165 -3.93 -0.41 1.22
C LEU A 165 -3.08 -0.36 2.51
N TYR A 166 -2.75 0.82 3.02
CA TYR A 166 -2.03 0.95 4.29
C TYR A 166 -2.80 0.33 5.48
N LYS A 167 -4.12 0.52 5.54
CA LYS A 167 -4.94 -0.13 6.58
C LYS A 167 -4.97 -1.65 6.44
N GLU A 168 -5.07 -2.16 5.23
CA GLU A 168 -5.02 -3.61 4.96
C GLU A 168 -3.65 -4.21 5.30
N ILE A 169 -2.54 -3.49 5.01
CA ILE A 169 -1.19 -3.90 5.42
C ILE A 169 -1.11 -4.00 6.96
N ALA A 170 -1.61 -3.01 7.68
CA ALA A 170 -1.62 -3.04 9.15
C ALA A 170 -2.46 -4.21 9.70
N LEU A 171 -3.66 -4.44 9.15
CA LEU A 171 -4.48 -5.60 9.51
C LEU A 171 -3.74 -6.91 9.28
N PHE A 172 -3.06 -7.05 8.14
CA PHE A 172 -2.32 -8.26 7.80
C PHE A 172 -1.16 -8.55 8.77
N PHE A 173 -0.42 -7.54 9.24
CA PHE A 173 0.76 -7.73 10.10
C PHE A 173 0.46 -7.66 11.59
N SER A 174 -0.57 -6.91 12.01
CA SER A 174 -0.87 -6.62 13.43
C SER A 174 -2.24 -7.13 13.91
N GLY A 175 -3.10 -7.60 12.98
CA GLY A 175 -4.38 -8.23 13.32
C GLY A 175 -5.53 -7.26 13.53
N ALA A 176 -6.66 -7.78 14.04
CA ALA A 176 -7.94 -7.07 14.03
C ALA A 176 -8.01 -5.88 15.01
N VAL A 177 -7.28 -5.92 16.12
CA VAL A 177 -7.33 -4.88 17.15
C VAL A 177 -6.21 -3.85 16.94
N ASP A 178 -4.97 -4.32 16.93
CA ASP A 178 -3.79 -3.46 16.82
C ASP A 178 -3.68 -2.88 15.40
N GLY A 179 -3.93 -3.69 14.36
CA GLY A 179 -3.83 -3.28 12.97
C GLY A 179 -4.81 -2.17 12.58
N ILE A 180 -6.03 -2.13 13.14
CA ILE A 180 -6.95 -1.00 12.92
C ILE A 180 -6.29 0.30 13.42
N THR A 181 -5.79 0.29 14.66
CA THR A 181 -5.19 1.47 15.28
C THR A 181 -3.92 1.92 14.56
N GLU A 182 -3.03 0.97 14.24
CA GLU A 182 -1.77 1.25 13.53
C GLU A 182 -2.02 1.77 12.11
N GLY A 183 -2.97 1.18 11.39
CA GLY A 183 -3.34 1.62 10.05
C GLY A 183 -3.94 3.02 10.02
N GLU A 184 -4.84 3.34 10.96
CA GLU A 184 -5.42 4.69 11.09
C GLU A 184 -4.36 5.74 11.44
N ASN A 185 -3.47 5.43 12.38
CA ASN A 185 -2.38 6.32 12.76
C ASN A 185 -1.42 6.57 11.59
N TYR A 186 -1.04 5.51 10.86
CA TYR A 186 -0.14 5.66 9.72
C TYR A 186 -0.76 6.53 8.61
N VAL A 187 -2.04 6.30 8.28
CA VAL A 187 -2.77 7.12 7.30
C VAL A 187 -2.82 8.59 7.74
N ALA A 188 -3.08 8.85 9.03
CA ALA A 188 -3.09 10.22 9.56
C ALA A 188 -1.71 10.89 9.46
N GLU A 189 -0.62 10.17 9.73
CA GLU A 189 0.76 10.65 9.56
C GLU A 189 1.08 10.94 8.09
N TYR A 190 0.72 10.03 7.19
CA TYR A 190 0.91 10.20 5.75
C TYR A 190 0.15 11.43 5.22
N ASP A 191 -1.13 11.57 5.58
CA ASP A 191 -1.96 12.71 5.18
C ASP A 191 -1.42 14.03 5.73
N SER A 192 -0.91 14.02 6.96
CA SER A 192 -0.25 15.19 7.56
C SER A 192 1.02 15.55 6.79
N ALA A 193 1.85 14.56 6.43
CA ALA A 193 3.07 14.77 5.64
C ALA A 193 2.76 15.31 4.25
N LEU A 194 1.77 14.72 3.55
CA LEU A 194 1.33 15.20 2.23
C LEU A 194 0.76 16.63 2.30
N SER A 195 -0.07 16.92 3.31
CA SER A 195 -0.65 18.25 3.51
C SER A 195 0.42 19.32 3.81
N ALA A 196 1.48 18.94 4.52
CA ALA A 196 2.61 19.82 4.82
C ALA A 196 3.42 20.21 3.56
N LEU A 197 3.29 19.47 2.46
CA LEU A 197 3.91 19.83 1.17
C LEU A 197 3.17 20.96 0.46
N ALA A 198 1.89 21.18 0.75
CA ALA A 198 1.02 22.09 -0.01
C ALA A 198 1.62 23.50 -0.15
N TYR A 199 2.04 23.82 -1.36
CA TYR A 199 2.59 25.14 -1.67
C TYR A 199 1.45 26.15 -1.93
N SER A 200 1.49 27.29 -1.27
CA SER A 200 0.47 28.35 -1.33
C SER A 200 0.94 29.65 -1.97
N GLY A 201 2.21 29.74 -2.42
CA GLY A 201 2.78 30.92 -3.04
C GLY A 201 2.37 31.15 -4.50
N GLU A 202 3.17 31.89 -5.27
CA GLU A 202 2.95 32.14 -6.69
C GLU A 202 3.02 30.81 -7.48
N LYS A 203 1.98 30.54 -8.25
CA LYS A 203 1.86 29.27 -8.96
C LYS A 203 2.67 29.28 -10.26
N LYS A 204 3.42 28.20 -10.48
CA LYS A 204 4.13 27.89 -11.74
C LYS A 204 3.66 26.57 -12.24
N THR A 205 3.76 26.37 -13.55
CA THR A 205 3.38 25.14 -14.22
C THR A 205 4.57 24.20 -14.39
N ALA A 206 4.34 22.91 -14.24
CA ALA A 206 5.35 21.89 -14.49
C ALA A 206 4.84 20.87 -15.52
N GLY A 207 5.73 20.33 -16.33
CA GLY A 207 5.48 19.20 -17.22
C GLY A 207 6.37 18.02 -16.83
N PHE A 208 5.82 16.81 -16.79
CA PHE A 208 6.51 15.59 -16.37
C PHE A 208 6.57 14.59 -17.52
N ILE A 209 7.67 14.52 -18.23
CA ILE A 209 7.83 13.76 -19.47
C ILE A 209 8.37 12.36 -19.16
N ARG A 210 7.59 11.34 -19.48
CA ARG A 210 7.93 9.91 -19.31
C ARG A 210 8.68 9.35 -20.53
N ALA A 211 8.31 9.78 -21.73
CA ALA A 211 8.98 9.47 -22.98
C ALA A 211 8.74 10.58 -24.00
N LEU A 212 9.60 10.68 -25.04
CA LEU A 212 9.63 11.83 -25.95
C LEU A 212 8.41 11.95 -26.86
N ASP A 213 7.70 10.87 -27.13
CA ASP A 213 6.54 10.85 -28.04
C ASP A 213 5.25 11.25 -27.32
N TYR A 214 5.21 12.48 -26.79
CA TYR A 214 4.06 13.08 -26.07
C TYR A 214 3.66 12.33 -24.79
N MET A 215 4.45 11.38 -24.31
CA MET A 215 4.14 10.61 -23.09
C MET A 215 4.55 11.37 -21.83
N MET A 216 3.58 11.64 -20.96
CA MET A 216 3.81 12.40 -19.71
C MET A 216 2.76 12.09 -18.65
N ILE A 217 2.97 12.55 -17.43
CA ILE A 217 1.92 12.57 -16.42
C ILE A 217 0.80 13.48 -16.92
N THR A 218 -0.43 12.97 -16.93
CA THR A 218 -1.65 13.71 -17.31
C THR A 218 -2.65 13.70 -16.16
N GLY A 219 -3.75 14.45 -16.27
CA GLY A 219 -4.87 14.36 -15.34
C GLY A 219 -5.47 12.95 -15.27
N GLY A 220 -6.09 12.63 -14.14
CA GLY A 220 -6.67 11.31 -13.88
C GLY A 220 -5.63 10.20 -13.65
N THR A 221 -4.35 10.53 -13.46
CA THR A 221 -3.32 9.60 -13.02
C THR A 221 -3.03 9.77 -11.53
N PHE A 222 -2.56 8.72 -10.89
CA PHE A 222 -2.23 8.75 -9.46
C PHE A 222 -1.12 9.76 -9.15
N GLU A 223 -0.08 9.82 -10.00
CA GLU A 223 0.99 10.80 -9.88
C GLU A 223 0.45 12.24 -9.91
N ASN A 224 -0.50 12.53 -10.82
CA ASN A 224 -1.10 13.86 -10.89
C ASN A 224 -1.93 14.20 -9.65
N GLU A 225 -2.60 13.23 -9.04
CA GLU A 225 -3.35 13.43 -7.79
C GLU A 225 -2.41 13.85 -6.66
N ILE A 226 -1.27 13.16 -6.49
CA ILE A 226 -0.27 13.47 -5.46
C ILE A 226 0.38 14.85 -5.72
N LEU A 227 0.79 15.12 -6.96
CA LEU A 227 1.39 16.40 -7.36
C LEU A 227 0.43 17.56 -7.11
N SER A 228 -0.85 17.39 -7.43
CA SER A 228 -1.90 18.39 -7.21
C SER A 228 -2.15 18.64 -5.73
N ALA A 229 -2.16 17.57 -4.90
CA ALA A 229 -2.28 17.68 -3.45
C ALA A 229 -1.11 18.48 -2.83
N ALA A 230 0.09 18.35 -3.40
CA ALA A 230 1.26 19.15 -3.02
C ALA A 230 1.24 20.60 -3.57
N GLY A 231 0.25 20.95 -4.40
CA GLY A 231 0.11 22.30 -4.97
C GLY A 231 0.93 22.56 -6.24
N ILE A 232 1.38 21.51 -6.92
CA ILE A 232 2.03 21.60 -8.24
C ILE A 232 0.95 21.63 -9.32
N ILE A 233 1.06 22.56 -10.27
CA ILE A 233 0.18 22.65 -11.43
C ILE A 233 0.83 21.89 -12.58
N ASN A 234 0.28 20.73 -12.92
CA ASN A 234 0.70 19.99 -14.09
C ASN A 234 0.06 20.59 -15.36
N VAL A 235 0.88 21.03 -16.32
CA VAL A 235 0.39 21.63 -17.58
C VAL A 235 -0.48 20.67 -18.39
N ALA A 236 -0.37 19.36 -18.14
CA ALA A 236 -1.12 18.30 -18.80
C ALA A 236 -2.35 17.80 -17.99
N GLU A 237 -2.74 18.48 -16.91
CA GLU A 237 -3.82 18.02 -16.00
C GLU A 237 -5.19 17.86 -16.67
N ASN A 238 -5.43 18.56 -17.77
CA ASN A 238 -6.70 18.50 -18.50
C ASN A 238 -6.77 17.34 -19.52
N TYR A 239 -5.70 16.57 -19.67
CA TYR A 239 -5.62 15.40 -20.56
C TYR A 239 -5.59 14.11 -19.75
N SER A 240 -5.64 12.95 -20.40
CA SER A 240 -5.67 11.64 -19.72
C SER A 240 -4.91 10.57 -20.52
N GLY A 241 -4.63 9.42 -19.87
CA GLY A 241 -4.03 8.27 -20.54
C GLY A 241 -2.52 8.40 -20.78
N TYR A 242 -1.83 9.26 -20.04
CA TYR A 242 -0.39 9.50 -20.15
C TYR A 242 0.07 10.09 -21.48
N VAL A 243 -0.83 10.63 -22.28
CA VAL A 243 -0.51 11.19 -23.58
C VAL A 243 -1.03 12.63 -23.70
N PHE A 244 -0.15 13.55 -24.06
CA PHE A 244 -0.53 14.90 -24.44
C PHE A 244 -0.93 14.90 -25.92
N PRO A 245 -2.13 15.39 -26.31
CA PRO A 245 -2.57 15.35 -27.71
C PRO A 245 -1.65 16.17 -28.62
N GLU A 246 -1.24 15.59 -29.76
CA GLU A 246 -0.35 16.24 -30.71
C GLU A 246 -0.96 17.55 -31.27
N GLU A 247 -2.26 17.56 -31.52
CA GLU A 247 -2.99 18.74 -32.00
C GLU A 247 -2.94 19.92 -31.04
N ASN A 248 -2.82 19.63 -29.73
CA ASN A 248 -2.73 20.63 -28.66
C ASN A 248 -1.29 20.95 -28.23
N TRP A 249 -0.28 20.40 -28.91
CA TRP A 249 1.12 20.51 -28.51
C TRP A 249 1.62 21.96 -28.35
N LYS A 250 1.00 22.91 -29.04
CA LYS A 250 1.31 24.33 -28.88
C LYS A 250 0.99 24.87 -27.48
N GLU A 251 0.05 24.26 -26.80
CA GLU A 251 -0.40 24.62 -25.45
C GLU A 251 0.55 24.08 -24.38
N PHE A 252 1.34 23.04 -24.70
CA PHE A 252 2.38 22.54 -23.80
C PHE A 252 3.55 23.52 -23.75
N ASP A 253 3.55 24.41 -22.77
CA ASP A 253 4.65 25.35 -22.53
C ASP A 253 4.81 25.63 -21.03
N PRO A 254 5.25 24.62 -20.24
CA PRO A 254 5.40 24.77 -18.78
C PRO A 254 6.60 25.66 -18.41
N ASP A 255 6.55 26.21 -17.20
CA ASP A 255 7.67 26.95 -16.61
C ASP A 255 8.87 26.05 -16.30
N VAL A 256 8.59 24.77 -15.98
CA VAL A 256 9.61 23.77 -15.62
C VAL A 256 9.27 22.44 -16.28
N ILE A 257 10.27 21.73 -16.77
CA ILE A 257 10.13 20.36 -17.28
C ILE A 257 10.93 19.40 -16.41
N PHE A 258 10.28 18.30 -16.03
CA PHE A 258 10.90 17.13 -15.42
C PHE A 258 10.93 15.97 -16.42
N LEU A 259 12.03 15.26 -16.47
CA LEU A 259 12.28 14.13 -17.37
C LEU A 259 12.52 12.87 -16.56
N ASN A 260 12.05 11.74 -17.06
CA ASN A 260 12.54 10.45 -16.58
C ASN A 260 14.08 10.38 -16.74
N PRO A 261 14.78 9.64 -15.85
CA PRO A 261 16.27 9.62 -15.83
C PRO A 261 16.94 9.21 -17.14
N ASP A 262 16.28 8.42 -17.97
CA ASP A 262 16.79 7.92 -19.28
C ASP A 262 16.64 8.93 -20.41
N ILE A 263 15.95 10.04 -20.20
CA ILE A 263 15.80 11.11 -21.19
C ILE A 263 16.83 12.19 -20.88
N HIS A 264 17.59 12.59 -21.90
CA HIS A 264 18.64 13.60 -21.75
C HIS A 264 18.20 14.97 -22.26
N LEU A 265 18.73 16.03 -21.68
CA LEU A 265 18.42 17.41 -22.10
C LEU A 265 18.65 17.60 -23.60
N ILE A 266 19.72 17.01 -24.15
CA ILE A 266 20.06 17.13 -25.58
C ILE A 266 18.94 16.62 -26.50
N ASP A 267 18.15 15.65 -26.03
CA ASP A 267 17.02 15.12 -26.79
C ASP A 267 15.92 16.18 -26.94
N LEU A 268 15.74 17.03 -25.93
CA LEU A 268 14.81 18.15 -25.99
C LEU A 268 15.34 19.31 -26.80
N GLU A 269 16.63 19.68 -26.64
CA GLU A 269 17.26 20.77 -27.34
C GLU A 269 17.34 20.54 -28.86
N THR A 270 17.47 19.29 -29.28
CA THR A 270 17.55 18.92 -30.71
C THR A 270 16.16 18.61 -31.29
N SER A 271 15.15 18.35 -30.47
CA SER A 271 13.81 18.05 -30.94
C SER A 271 13.05 19.28 -31.42
N ASP A 272 12.44 19.19 -32.60
CA ASP A 272 11.56 20.23 -33.10
C ASP A 272 10.32 20.46 -32.25
N LEU A 273 9.93 19.49 -31.44
CA LEU A 273 8.81 19.56 -30.52
C LEU A 273 9.13 20.39 -29.26
N TYR A 274 10.34 20.20 -28.70
CA TYR A 274 10.69 20.72 -27.38
C TYR A 274 11.60 21.96 -27.38
N LYS A 275 12.52 22.09 -28.36
CA LYS A 275 13.56 23.14 -28.38
C LYS A 275 13.06 24.59 -28.29
N LYS A 276 11.77 24.82 -28.59
CA LYS A 276 11.14 26.14 -28.53
C LYS A 276 10.35 26.40 -27.25
N LYS A 277 10.23 25.41 -26.36
CA LYS A 277 9.47 25.53 -25.13
C LYS A 277 10.20 26.43 -24.14
N THR A 278 9.42 27.16 -23.32
CA THR A 278 9.94 28.16 -22.38
C THR A 278 10.92 27.53 -21.38
N ALA A 279 10.59 26.38 -20.81
CA ALA A 279 11.47 25.69 -19.87
C ALA A 279 12.83 25.31 -20.50
N VAL A 280 12.84 24.81 -21.75
CA VAL A 280 14.10 24.45 -22.46
C VAL A 280 14.98 25.67 -22.72
N LYS A 281 14.38 26.78 -23.20
CA LYS A 281 15.12 28.03 -23.46
C LYS A 281 15.71 28.68 -22.21
N ASN A 282 15.12 28.43 -21.05
CA ASN A 282 15.50 29.03 -19.78
C ASN A 282 16.31 28.07 -18.91
N ASP A 283 16.80 26.95 -19.44
CA ASP A 283 17.58 25.91 -18.72
C ASP A 283 16.83 25.35 -17.49
N ARG A 284 15.50 25.31 -17.56
CA ARG A 284 14.64 24.79 -16.49
C ARG A 284 14.12 23.40 -16.81
N VAL A 285 15.06 22.49 -17.08
CA VAL A 285 14.81 21.07 -17.36
C VAL A 285 15.63 20.24 -16.38
N TYR A 286 14.98 19.28 -15.72
CA TYR A 286 15.56 18.50 -14.63
C TYR A 286 15.20 17.03 -14.79
N ASN A 287 16.08 16.13 -14.35
CA ASN A 287 15.73 14.71 -14.25
C ASN A 287 15.14 14.40 -12.88
N VAL A 288 14.09 13.59 -12.87
CA VAL A 288 13.45 13.09 -11.66
C VAL A 288 12.93 11.67 -11.90
N ASP A 289 12.99 10.83 -10.90
CA ASP A 289 12.36 9.49 -10.93
C ASP A 289 10.83 9.65 -10.90
N ILE A 290 10.24 9.81 -12.10
CA ILE A 290 8.79 9.99 -12.27
C ILE A 290 8.03 8.74 -11.82
N ASP A 291 8.58 7.55 -12.05
CA ASP A 291 7.94 6.29 -11.67
C ASP A 291 7.87 6.14 -10.14
N ALA A 292 8.87 6.66 -9.44
CA ALA A 292 8.84 6.71 -7.98
C ALA A 292 7.77 7.66 -7.41
N ILE A 293 7.42 8.75 -8.11
CA ILE A 293 6.29 9.61 -7.71
C ILE A 293 4.99 8.80 -7.71
N GLY A 294 4.79 7.95 -8.73
CA GLY A 294 3.61 7.12 -8.90
C GLY A 294 3.45 5.99 -7.87
N ILE A 295 4.49 5.70 -7.07
CA ILE A 295 4.35 4.78 -5.94
C ILE A 295 3.53 5.44 -4.83
N GLY A 296 3.71 6.74 -4.55
CA GLY A 296 3.00 7.43 -3.48
C GLY A 296 3.50 7.10 -2.07
N SER A 297 4.70 6.52 -1.93
CA SER A 297 5.36 6.17 -0.68
C SER A 297 5.93 7.40 0.06
N LYS A 298 6.52 7.21 1.24
CA LYS A 298 7.29 8.27 1.90
C LYS A 298 8.41 8.80 1.02
N ARG A 299 9.11 7.92 0.28
CA ARG A 299 10.12 8.31 -0.70
C ARG A 299 9.55 9.19 -1.81
N SER A 300 8.34 8.90 -2.26
CA SER A 300 7.64 9.76 -3.24
C SER A 300 7.40 11.17 -2.68
N LEU A 301 7.02 11.30 -1.41
CA LEU A 301 6.84 12.61 -0.77
C LEU A 301 8.16 13.38 -0.67
N ASP A 302 9.30 12.71 -0.43
CA ASP A 302 10.61 13.35 -0.41
C ASP A 302 11.01 13.83 -1.82
N ILE A 303 10.78 13.04 -2.86
CA ILE A 303 10.97 13.47 -4.26
C ILE A 303 10.11 14.70 -4.56
N ILE A 304 8.87 14.75 -4.10
CA ILE A 304 7.96 15.89 -4.31
C ILE A 304 8.45 17.14 -3.58
N LYS A 305 9.06 17.03 -2.41
CA LYS A 305 9.71 18.17 -1.73
C LYS A 305 10.79 18.80 -2.63
N ASP A 306 11.62 17.97 -3.26
CA ASP A 306 12.68 18.43 -4.16
C ASP A 306 12.12 19.01 -5.46
N VAL A 307 11.03 18.42 -5.99
CA VAL A 307 10.27 19.01 -7.11
C VAL A 307 9.72 20.38 -6.73
N LEU A 308 9.10 20.53 -5.57
CA LEU A 308 8.60 21.83 -5.08
C LEU A 308 9.71 22.87 -4.95
N ALA A 309 10.86 22.51 -4.36
CA ALA A 309 12.01 23.40 -4.24
C ALA A 309 12.56 23.81 -5.61
N THR A 310 12.47 22.94 -6.61
CA THR A 310 12.91 23.21 -7.99
C THR A 310 11.93 24.12 -8.73
N VAL A 311 10.63 23.86 -8.59
CA VAL A 311 9.56 24.66 -9.25
C VAL A 311 9.48 26.05 -8.62
N TYR A 312 9.45 26.08 -7.31
CA TYR A 312 9.17 27.27 -6.48
C TYR A 312 10.42 27.66 -5.69
N GLY A 313 11.46 28.11 -6.19
CA GLY A 313 12.76 28.35 -5.55
C GLY A 313 12.77 28.94 -4.13
N ASP A 314 11.62 29.37 -3.58
CA ASP A 314 11.41 29.81 -2.21
C ASP A 314 10.86 28.72 -1.26
N TYR A 315 10.59 27.50 -1.78
CA TYR A 315 10.19 26.36 -0.96
C TYR A 315 11.41 25.77 -0.22
N SER A 316 11.39 25.81 1.09
CA SER A 316 12.51 25.40 1.95
C SER A 316 12.46 23.97 2.44
N GLY A 317 11.41 23.21 2.08
CA GLY A 317 11.18 21.84 2.55
C GLY A 317 11.99 20.75 1.82
N GLY A 318 12.64 21.08 0.69
CA GLY A 318 13.39 20.14 -0.14
C GLY A 318 14.66 20.74 -0.70
N THR A 319 15.40 19.92 -1.48
CA THR A 319 16.61 20.33 -2.19
C THR A 319 16.30 20.46 -3.68
N ALA A 320 16.54 21.65 -4.25
CA ALA A 320 16.33 21.85 -5.69
C ALA A 320 17.25 20.96 -6.52
N TYR A 321 16.70 20.34 -7.56
CA TYR A 321 17.48 19.56 -8.52
C TYR A 321 18.48 20.46 -9.29
N SER A 322 19.63 19.91 -9.64
CA SER A 322 20.50 20.52 -10.62
C SER A 322 19.90 20.39 -12.02
N PRO A 323 20.01 21.39 -12.88
CA PRO A 323 19.55 21.29 -14.27
C PRO A 323 20.12 20.05 -14.97
N ALA A 324 19.33 19.41 -15.83
CA ALA A 324 19.77 18.30 -16.65
C ALA A 324 20.86 18.76 -17.62
N TYR A 325 21.99 18.08 -17.63
CA TYR A 325 23.10 18.39 -18.55
C TYR A 325 23.13 17.40 -19.72
N PRO A 326 23.50 17.81 -20.93
CA PRO A 326 23.74 16.89 -22.04
C PRO A 326 24.86 15.92 -21.68
N SER A 327 24.58 14.61 -21.67
CA SER A 327 25.53 13.58 -21.23
C SER A 327 26.81 13.48 -22.10
N MET A 328 26.90 14.16 -23.22
CA MET A 328 27.98 14.04 -24.20
C MET A 328 28.97 15.20 -24.25
N TYR A 329 28.84 16.27 -23.46
CA TYR A 329 29.67 17.45 -23.52
C TYR A 329 30.21 17.95 -22.18
N GLN A 330 30.36 17.14 -21.19
CA GLN A 330 31.28 17.46 -20.11
C GLN A 330 32.72 17.25 -20.63
N LYS A 331 33.33 18.33 -21.01
CA LYS A 331 34.76 18.38 -21.33
C LYS A 331 35.60 18.36 -20.06
#